data_1799436c2b432480198b69f258fd525d
#
_entry.id   1799436c2b432480198b69f258fd525d
#
_cell.length_a   1.000
_cell.length_b   1.000
_cell.length_c   1.000
_cell.angle_alpha   90.00
_cell.angle_beta   90.00
_cell.angle_gamma   90.00
#
_symmetry.space_group_name_H-M   'P 1'
#
loop_
_entity.id
_entity.type
_entity.pdbx_description
1 polymer ?
#
loop_
_entity_poly.entity_id
_entity_poly.type
_entity_poly.pdbx_seq_one_letter_code
_entity_poly.pdbx_strand_id
1 'polypeptide(L)'
;MKNLTWQNPEQLFVAQELINKVKSKCCGIKDKDNGAVYLSGNGPLVAVLVEALARDNQKKCKAKGEKKNKSDSEREVREFIQIIHRYRDNMLAKIKNPVENSIVEIDPEKAVKLADTGYGEVEHIAIFDEAQRSWTHKRIADYLKRGGTYGNKLKVPNFPMSEAEFLIWSLDQREDWAVIICLVGGGQEINTGEAGIGEWIKAINAKFKHWHVYLSHQLTDQEYAEGHLYELLEETPSVTYSDNLHLSVGLRSFRAESYPAFINSLLSFNPNASSILAEIKRKNEYPVLLTRDIEKARRWLREMARGTQQTGILITKAASRYQPLAINVIEGDDNTVHWFLEDKTDVRSSNYLEDAVTEIQVQGLELDYACVVWDADVRCNSDHWTYHKLSIKKQWSPSSTWKPNTEWKPETNVENQKYMLNAYRVLLTRARQGLVICIPAGNSNLTPEGFPEDSTRLPEVFDGTYEYLKSLGLEEI
;
A
#
# COMPACT_ATOMS: atom_id res chain seq x y z
N MET A 1 24.21 17.89 1.77
CA MET A 1 22.80 17.57 2.06
C MET A 1 22.22 17.07 0.77
N LYS A 2 22.32 15.79 0.49
CA LYS A 2 21.66 15.19 -0.67
C LYS A 2 20.30 14.72 -0.17
N ASN A 3 19.31 15.25 -0.78
CA ASN A 3 17.91 15.14 -0.56
C ASN A 3 17.47 13.68 -0.42
N LEU A 4 17.23 13.25 0.82
CA LEU A 4 16.10 12.39 1.08
C LEU A 4 14.88 13.24 0.78
N THR A 5 14.50 13.32 -0.47
CA THR A 5 13.21 13.87 -0.86
C THR A 5 12.18 12.92 -0.28
N TRP A 6 11.62 13.32 0.83
CA TRP A 6 10.43 12.74 1.40
C TRP A 6 9.40 12.70 0.29
N GLN A 7 9.04 11.51 -0.12
CA GLN A 7 8.20 11.33 -1.29
C GLN A 7 6.75 11.73 -1.03
N ASN A 8 6.45 12.17 0.21
CA ASN A 8 5.24 12.91 0.52
C ASN A 8 5.47 13.88 1.69
N PRO A 9 6.36 14.91 1.52
CA PRO A 9 6.65 15.86 2.59
C PRO A 9 5.41 16.67 3.01
N GLU A 10 4.43 16.84 2.13
CA GLU A 10 3.22 17.62 2.44
C GLU A 10 2.24 16.84 3.31
N GLN A 11 2.05 15.54 3.13
CA GLN A 11 1.19 14.76 4.02
C GLN A 11 1.77 14.71 5.43
N LEU A 12 3.08 14.53 5.56
CA LEU A 12 3.75 14.58 6.85
C LEU A 12 3.80 16.02 7.40
N PHE A 13 3.98 17.02 6.54
CA PHE A 13 3.95 18.43 6.92
C PHE A 13 2.55 18.86 7.38
N VAL A 14 1.50 18.48 6.66
CA VAL A 14 0.09 18.71 7.05
C VAL A 14 -0.22 17.98 8.35
N ALA A 15 0.19 16.73 8.50
CA ALA A 15 0.03 15.98 9.75
C ALA A 15 0.81 16.68 10.89
N GLN A 16 2.05 17.08 10.66
CA GLN A 16 2.85 17.78 11.65
C GLN A 16 2.29 19.19 12.00
N GLU A 17 1.77 19.89 11.00
CA GLU A 17 1.11 21.19 11.22
C GLU A 17 -0.21 21.03 11.96
N LEU A 18 -1.01 20.01 11.65
CA LEU A 18 -2.21 19.65 12.41
C LEU A 18 -1.88 19.26 13.85
N ILE A 19 -0.86 18.42 14.05
CA ILE A 19 -0.35 18.06 15.38
C ILE A 19 0.08 19.33 16.14
N ASN A 20 0.82 20.23 15.52
CA ASN A 20 1.25 21.47 16.14
C ASN A 20 0.08 22.41 16.45
N LYS A 21 -0.91 22.49 15.56
CA LYS A 21 -2.15 23.27 15.80
C LYS A 21 -2.99 22.67 16.92
N VAL A 22 -3.12 21.34 16.98
CA VAL A 22 -3.80 20.65 18.09
C VAL A 22 -3.04 20.88 19.40
N LYS A 23 -1.72 20.65 19.41
CA LYS A 23 -0.87 20.92 20.58
C LYS A 23 -0.95 22.38 21.07
N SER A 24 -1.04 23.35 20.15
CA SER A 24 -1.14 24.78 20.53
C SER A 24 -2.51 25.17 21.08
N LYS A 25 -3.57 24.43 20.74
CA LYS A 25 -4.94 24.69 21.24
C LYS A 25 -5.27 23.92 22.52
N CYS A 26 -4.60 22.80 22.75
CA CYS A 26 -4.80 21.99 23.95
C CYS A 26 -3.80 22.43 25.03
N CYS A 27 -4.21 23.36 25.89
CA CYS A 27 -3.41 23.78 27.04
C CYS A 27 -3.19 22.61 27.99
N GLY A 28 -1.94 22.12 28.10
CA GLY A 28 -1.55 21.14 29.11
C GLY A 28 -0.65 20.01 28.67
N ILE A 29 -0.34 19.87 27.37
CA ILE A 29 0.62 18.85 26.91
C ILE A 29 2.03 19.26 27.37
N LYS A 30 2.59 18.52 28.32
CA LYS A 30 4.00 18.67 28.71
C LYS A 30 4.88 18.18 27.56
N ASP A 31 5.99 18.88 27.29
CA ASP A 31 6.94 18.57 26.18
C ASP A 31 7.51 17.14 26.16
N LYS A 32 7.24 16.33 27.17
CA LYS A 32 7.68 14.94 27.25
C LYS A 32 6.65 13.91 26.73
N ASP A 33 5.39 14.31 26.58
CA ASP A 33 4.35 13.43 26.05
C ASP A 33 4.34 13.56 24.51
N ASN A 34 5.10 12.70 23.83
CA ASN A 34 4.96 12.49 22.38
C ASN A 34 3.61 11.81 22.11
N GLY A 35 2.51 12.46 22.44
CA GLY A 35 1.18 11.92 22.40
C GLY A 35 0.61 11.66 20.99
N ALA A 36 1.46 11.34 20.00
CA ALA A 36 1.05 11.06 18.64
C ALA A 36 1.73 9.80 18.11
N VAL A 37 0.96 8.96 17.39
CA VAL A 37 1.46 7.80 16.67
C VAL A 37 1.01 7.84 15.21
N TYR A 38 1.93 7.53 14.30
CA TYR A 38 1.63 7.29 12.88
C TYR A 38 1.50 5.79 12.64
N LEU A 39 0.36 5.37 12.16
CA LEU A 39 -0.01 3.98 11.91
C LEU A 39 -0.21 3.74 10.43
N SER A 40 0.30 2.64 9.92
CA SER A 40 0.01 2.19 8.57
C SER A 40 -0.24 0.67 8.54
N GLY A 41 -1.16 0.23 7.70
CA GLY A 41 -1.38 -1.19 7.41
C GLY A 41 -0.30 -1.80 6.51
N ASN A 42 0.60 -0.97 5.94
CA ASN A 42 1.63 -1.40 4.99
C ASN A 42 2.99 -1.59 5.69
N GLY A 43 3.36 -2.87 5.95
CA GLY A 43 4.63 -3.24 6.58
C GLY A 43 5.86 -2.74 5.84
N PRO A 44 6.01 -3.00 4.52
CA PRO A 44 7.11 -2.49 3.71
C PRO A 44 7.30 -0.97 3.80
N LEU A 45 6.22 -0.19 3.70
CA LEU A 45 6.27 1.26 3.85
C LEU A 45 6.81 1.67 5.23
N VAL A 46 6.26 1.07 6.30
CA VAL A 46 6.72 1.34 7.67
C VAL A 46 8.20 1.02 7.83
N ALA A 47 8.67 -0.11 7.28
CA ALA A 47 10.07 -0.51 7.35
C ALA A 47 10.98 0.52 6.63
N VAL A 48 10.61 0.96 5.45
CA VAL A 48 11.35 1.99 4.68
C VAL A 48 11.38 3.32 5.44
N LEU A 49 10.25 3.78 5.99
CA LEU A 49 10.17 5.02 6.75
C LEU A 49 11.02 4.97 8.02
N VAL A 50 10.96 3.86 8.77
CA VAL A 50 11.77 3.69 9.98
C VAL A 50 13.26 3.73 9.66
N GLU A 51 13.70 2.99 8.65
CA GLU A 51 15.11 2.96 8.25
C GLU A 51 15.58 4.34 7.75
N ALA A 52 14.80 5.00 6.90
CA ALA A 52 15.14 6.32 6.36
C ALA A 52 15.31 7.36 7.47
N LEU A 53 14.38 7.39 8.43
CA LEU A 53 14.43 8.30 9.57
C LEU A 53 15.55 7.97 10.55
N ALA A 54 15.79 6.68 10.80
CA ALA A 54 16.90 6.26 11.65
C ALA A 54 18.26 6.69 11.05
N ARG A 55 18.43 6.54 9.74
CA ARG A 55 19.62 7.02 9.01
C ARG A 55 19.78 8.55 9.12
N ASP A 56 18.69 9.30 8.97
CA ASP A 56 18.71 10.76 9.10
C ASP A 56 19.03 11.20 10.54
N ASN A 57 18.42 10.57 11.54
CA ASN A 57 18.68 10.83 12.95
C ASN A 57 20.16 10.58 13.30
N GLN A 58 20.73 9.47 12.84
CA GLN A 58 22.17 9.19 13.03
C GLN A 58 23.04 10.27 12.38
N LYS A 59 22.72 10.72 11.16
CA LYS A 59 23.46 11.79 10.48
C LYS A 59 23.40 13.10 11.28
N LYS A 60 22.22 13.44 11.81
CA LYS A 60 22.02 14.64 12.65
C LYS A 60 22.79 14.56 13.95
N CYS A 61 22.77 13.42 14.66
CA CYS A 61 23.55 13.22 15.87
C CYS A 61 25.07 13.31 15.59
N LYS A 62 25.54 12.65 14.53
CA LYS A 62 26.95 12.74 14.11
C LYS A 62 27.40 14.16 13.79
N ALA A 63 26.54 14.96 13.15
CA ALA A 63 26.83 16.36 12.87
C ALA A 63 26.94 17.22 14.16
N LYS A 64 26.27 16.82 15.22
CA LYS A 64 26.35 17.43 16.56
C LYS A 64 27.49 16.87 17.43
N GLY A 65 28.28 15.92 16.92
CA GLY A 65 29.34 15.25 17.67
C GLY A 65 28.88 14.15 18.63
N GLU A 66 27.60 13.76 18.55
CA GLU A 66 27.00 12.72 19.36
C GLU A 66 27.15 11.35 18.68
N LYS A 67 27.47 10.31 19.47
CA LYS A 67 27.49 8.92 18.98
C LYS A 67 26.13 8.28 19.28
N LYS A 68 25.43 7.84 18.25
CA LYS A 68 24.17 7.12 18.36
C LYS A 68 24.18 5.86 17.51
N ASN A 69 23.81 4.73 18.10
CA ASN A 69 23.72 3.46 17.41
C ASN A 69 22.49 3.44 16.48
N LYS A 70 22.55 2.63 15.41
CA LYS A 70 21.44 2.45 14.48
C LYS A 70 20.19 1.91 15.20
N SER A 71 20.37 0.89 16.04
CA SER A 71 19.29 0.26 16.81
C SER A 71 18.57 1.25 17.74
N ASP A 72 19.32 2.18 18.37
CA ASP A 72 18.71 3.19 19.23
C ASP A 72 17.90 4.20 18.42
N SER A 73 18.41 4.59 17.24
CA SER A 73 17.69 5.47 16.33
C SER A 73 16.42 4.84 15.77
N GLU A 74 16.48 3.54 15.41
CA GLU A 74 15.31 2.79 14.98
C GLU A 74 14.26 2.67 16.07
N ARG A 75 14.68 2.40 17.32
CA ARG A 75 13.77 2.30 18.46
C ARG A 75 12.99 3.60 18.67
N GLU A 76 13.67 4.75 18.67
CA GLU A 76 13.00 6.05 18.79
C GLU A 76 12.02 6.33 17.67
N VAL A 77 12.38 6.00 16.42
CA VAL A 77 11.44 6.17 15.30
C VAL A 77 10.24 5.25 15.44
N ARG A 78 10.44 4.01 15.91
CA ARG A 78 9.36 3.04 16.12
C ARG A 78 8.42 3.40 17.29
N GLU A 79 8.78 4.31 18.15
CA GLU A 79 7.87 4.89 19.15
C GLU A 79 6.80 5.76 18.46
N PHE A 80 7.15 6.42 17.36
CA PHE A 80 6.24 7.27 16.61
C PHE A 80 5.61 6.60 15.39
N ILE A 81 6.37 5.80 14.61
CA ILE A 81 5.90 5.12 13.41
C ILE A 81 5.75 3.63 13.66
N GLN A 82 4.54 3.11 13.55
CA GLN A 82 4.24 1.70 13.82
C GLN A 82 3.36 1.09 12.72
N ILE A 83 3.54 -0.20 12.49
CA ILE A 83 2.54 -0.98 11.78
C ILE A 83 1.32 -1.19 12.68
N ILE A 84 0.12 -1.01 12.15
CA ILE A 84 -1.13 -1.11 12.91
C ILE A 84 -1.25 -2.44 13.68
N HIS A 85 -0.75 -3.53 13.11
CA HIS A 85 -0.79 -4.85 13.77
C HIS A 85 0.03 -4.89 15.06
N ARG A 86 1.18 -4.21 15.10
CA ARG A 86 2.00 -4.12 16.31
C ARG A 86 1.34 -3.23 17.38
N TYR A 87 0.80 -2.10 16.95
CA TYR A 87 0.02 -1.23 17.83
C TYR A 87 -1.13 -1.99 18.48
N ARG A 88 -1.91 -2.71 17.66
CA ARG A 88 -3.01 -3.55 18.13
C ARG A 88 -2.53 -4.61 19.13
N ASP A 89 -1.47 -5.37 18.81
CA ASP A 89 -0.97 -6.43 19.66
C ASP A 89 -0.47 -5.88 21.01
N ASN A 90 0.14 -4.70 21.03
CA ASN A 90 0.52 -4.00 22.25
C ASN A 90 -0.70 -3.58 23.10
N MET A 91 -1.76 -3.09 22.44
CA MET A 91 -3.00 -2.74 23.13
C MET A 91 -3.72 -3.98 23.67
N LEU A 92 -3.78 -5.07 22.89
CA LEU A 92 -4.38 -6.33 23.32
C LEU A 92 -3.64 -6.94 24.53
N ALA A 93 -2.34 -6.74 24.64
CA ALA A 93 -1.56 -7.21 25.79
C ALA A 93 -1.95 -6.52 27.11
N LYS A 94 -2.57 -5.34 27.06
CA LYS A 94 -3.08 -4.59 28.23
C LYS A 94 -4.46 -5.04 28.67
N ILE A 95 -5.19 -5.80 27.86
CA ILE A 95 -6.60 -6.15 28.11
C ILE A 95 -6.70 -7.26 29.15
N LYS A 96 -7.69 -7.14 30.06
CA LYS A 96 -7.90 -8.03 31.21
C LYS A 96 -8.44 -9.42 30.80
N ASN A 97 -9.52 -9.42 30.02
CA ASN A 97 -10.19 -10.62 29.51
C ASN A 97 -10.82 -10.34 28.15
N PRO A 98 -10.12 -10.54 27.05
CA PRO A 98 -10.65 -10.18 25.73
C PRO A 98 -11.76 -11.12 25.22
N VAL A 99 -12.14 -12.16 25.97
CA VAL A 99 -12.89 -13.30 25.44
C VAL A 99 -14.25 -13.54 26.07
N GLU A 100 -14.47 -13.20 27.35
CA GLU A 100 -15.61 -13.79 28.05
C GLU A 100 -16.95 -13.07 27.85
N ASN A 101 -17.02 -11.78 27.53
CA ASN A 101 -18.30 -11.06 27.50
C ASN A 101 -18.44 -9.99 26.42
N SER A 102 -17.68 -10.01 25.35
CA SER A 102 -17.68 -8.92 24.33
C SER A 102 -17.32 -7.52 24.93
N ILE A 103 -16.90 -7.47 26.17
CA ILE A 103 -16.47 -6.26 26.88
C ILE A 103 -14.95 -6.30 26.96
N VAL A 104 -14.35 -5.28 26.40
CA VAL A 104 -12.88 -5.12 26.38
C VAL A 104 -12.54 -4.09 27.45
N GLU A 105 -11.83 -4.52 28.49
CA GLU A 105 -11.39 -3.66 29.60
C GLU A 105 -9.86 -3.65 29.69
N ILE A 106 -9.27 -2.49 29.94
CA ILE A 106 -7.85 -2.37 30.22
C ILE A 106 -7.55 -2.89 31.62
N ASP A 107 -6.50 -3.72 31.75
CA ASP A 107 -5.94 -4.16 32.99
C ASP A 107 -4.88 -3.13 33.47
N PRO A 108 -5.13 -2.38 34.57
CA PRO A 108 -4.21 -1.34 35.02
C PRO A 108 -2.80 -1.87 35.34
N GLU A 109 -2.70 -3.08 35.90
CA GLU A 109 -1.38 -3.66 36.24
C GLU A 109 -0.57 -4.02 34.98
N LYS A 110 -1.24 -4.57 33.96
CA LYS A 110 -0.59 -4.88 32.68
C LYS A 110 -0.24 -3.59 31.92
N ALA A 111 -1.08 -2.57 31.99
CA ALA A 111 -0.81 -1.29 31.37
C ALA A 111 0.44 -0.64 31.97
N VAL A 112 0.59 -0.62 33.31
CA VAL A 112 1.78 -0.10 34.00
C VAL A 112 3.04 -0.88 33.62
N LYS A 113 2.99 -2.21 33.59
CA LYS A 113 4.15 -3.05 33.20
C LYS A 113 4.59 -2.81 31.76
N LEU A 114 3.64 -2.52 30.85
CA LEU A 114 3.94 -2.18 29.45
C LEU A 114 4.46 -0.75 29.31
N ALA A 115 4.01 0.19 30.15
CA ALA A 115 4.52 1.56 30.20
C ALA A 115 6.01 1.60 30.53
N ASP A 116 6.47 0.74 31.45
CA ASP A 116 7.89 0.61 31.81
C ASP A 116 8.77 0.16 30.63
N THR A 117 8.19 -0.43 29.59
CA THR A 117 8.90 -0.84 28.35
C THR A 117 8.90 0.22 27.25
N GLY A 118 8.34 1.40 27.49
CA GLY A 118 8.16 2.46 26.47
C GLY A 118 6.96 2.25 25.52
N TYR A 119 6.19 1.18 25.71
CA TYR A 119 5.01 0.84 24.87
C TYR A 119 3.68 1.02 25.61
N GLY A 120 3.65 1.74 26.71
CA GLY A 120 2.59 1.63 27.70
C GLY A 120 1.52 2.70 27.72
N GLU A 121 1.77 3.85 27.15
CA GLU A 121 0.79 4.93 27.19
C GLU A 121 -0.13 4.88 25.96
N VAL A 122 -1.41 5.22 26.18
CA VAL A 122 -2.35 5.42 25.08
C VAL A 122 -2.07 6.80 24.48
N GLU A 123 -1.81 6.86 23.19
CA GLU A 123 -1.55 8.10 22.49
C GLU A 123 -2.81 9.00 22.46
N HIS A 124 -2.61 10.33 22.45
CA HIS A 124 -3.72 11.26 22.25
C HIS A 124 -4.10 11.40 20.77
N ILE A 125 -3.14 11.22 19.87
CA ILE A 125 -3.31 11.42 18.43
C ILE A 125 -2.86 10.17 17.72
N ALA A 126 -3.73 9.60 16.89
CA ALA A 126 -3.37 8.58 15.92
C ALA A 126 -3.57 9.13 14.50
N ILE A 127 -2.52 9.03 13.68
CA ILE A 127 -2.60 9.29 12.25
C ILE A 127 -2.59 7.93 11.57
N PHE A 128 -3.68 7.57 10.92
CA PHE A 128 -3.80 6.30 10.23
C PHE A 128 -3.74 6.50 8.72
N ASP A 129 -2.62 6.09 8.14
CA ASP A 129 -2.39 6.16 6.71
C ASP A 129 -3.04 4.97 6.00
N GLU A 130 -3.64 5.25 4.83
CA GLU A 130 -4.43 4.28 4.06
C GLU A 130 -5.56 3.68 4.93
N ALA A 131 -6.31 4.54 5.64
CA ALA A 131 -7.30 4.10 6.63
C ALA A 131 -8.44 3.26 6.04
N GLN A 132 -8.70 3.36 4.72
CA GLN A 132 -9.64 2.50 4.01
C GLN A 132 -9.21 1.01 4.00
N ARG A 133 -7.92 0.73 4.27
CA ARG A 133 -7.38 -0.64 4.33
C ARG A 133 -7.53 -1.31 5.69
N SER A 134 -8.18 -0.68 6.65
CA SER A 134 -8.47 -1.28 7.95
C SER A 134 -9.22 -2.62 7.77
N TRP A 135 -8.92 -3.59 8.63
CA TRP A 135 -9.47 -4.93 8.50
C TRP A 135 -10.91 -5.01 9.02
N THR A 136 -11.74 -5.76 8.29
CA THR A 136 -13.08 -6.10 8.74
C THR A 136 -13.03 -6.93 10.04
N HIS A 137 -14.11 -6.93 10.80
CA HIS A 137 -14.27 -7.77 11.99
C HIS A 137 -13.91 -9.24 11.72
N LYS A 138 -14.42 -9.82 10.64
CA LYS A 138 -14.13 -11.21 10.28
C LYS A 138 -12.65 -11.47 10.10
N ARG A 139 -11.95 -10.60 9.37
CA ARG A 139 -10.50 -10.76 9.09
C ARG A 139 -9.67 -10.67 10.35
N ILE A 140 -9.93 -9.69 11.23
CA ILE A 140 -9.18 -9.54 12.47
C ILE A 140 -9.46 -10.70 13.44
N ALA A 141 -10.71 -11.15 13.54
CA ALA A 141 -11.09 -12.30 14.37
C ALA A 141 -10.41 -13.60 13.89
N ASP A 142 -10.40 -13.87 12.58
CA ASP A 142 -9.72 -15.03 11.99
C ASP A 142 -8.19 -14.97 12.20
N TYR A 143 -7.60 -13.78 12.13
CA TYR A 143 -6.16 -13.59 12.38
C TYR A 143 -5.80 -13.85 13.85
N LEU A 144 -6.53 -13.25 14.77
CA LEU A 144 -6.29 -13.39 16.22
C LEU A 144 -6.59 -14.80 16.73
N LYS A 145 -7.53 -15.51 16.12
CA LYS A 145 -7.80 -16.93 16.43
C LYS A 145 -6.58 -17.82 16.15
N ARG A 146 -5.82 -17.52 15.11
CA ARG A 146 -4.61 -18.29 14.74
C ARG A 146 -3.38 -17.95 15.58
N GLY A 147 -3.41 -16.83 16.28
CA GLY A 147 -2.27 -16.24 16.96
C GLY A 147 -1.41 -15.42 16.00
N GLY A 148 -1.38 -14.12 16.19
CA GLY A 148 -0.72 -13.16 15.32
C GLY A 148 0.75 -13.45 15.03
N THR A 149 1.25 -12.90 13.93
CA THR A 149 2.60 -13.17 13.40
C THR A 149 3.68 -12.26 13.98
N TYR A 150 3.32 -11.13 14.60
CA TYR A 150 4.23 -10.08 15.03
C TYR A 150 4.55 -10.14 16.53
N GLY A 151 5.34 -11.13 16.95
CA GLY A 151 6.02 -11.09 18.24
C GLY A 151 5.26 -11.58 19.47
N ASN A 152 3.99 -11.30 19.60
CA ASN A 152 3.12 -11.82 20.64
C ASN A 152 2.18 -12.84 20.04
N LYS A 153 2.40 -14.12 20.33
CA LYS A 153 1.50 -15.23 19.94
C LYS A 153 0.20 -15.21 20.76
N LEU A 154 -0.35 -14.02 20.98
CA LEU A 154 -1.59 -13.86 21.73
C LEU A 154 -2.74 -14.36 20.88
N LYS A 155 -3.35 -15.47 21.29
CA LYS A 155 -4.57 -15.97 20.67
C LYS A 155 -5.76 -15.30 21.34
N VAL A 156 -6.56 -14.59 20.56
CA VAL A 156 -7.80 -14.00 21.04
C VAL A 156 -8.94 -14.53 20.15
N PRO A 157 -9.51 -15.70 20.50
CA PRO A 157 -10.65 -16.23 19.76
C PRO A 157 -11.87 -15.32 19.94
N ASN A 158 -12.70 -15.20 18.89
CA ASN A 158 -13.94 -14.41 18.89
C ASN A 158 -13.75 -12.92 19.22
N PHE A 159 -12.65 -12.34 18.76
CA PHE A 159 -12.42 -10.90 18.93
C PHE A 159 -13.60 -10.09 18.34
N PRO A 160 -14.21 -9.16 19.12
CA PRO A 160 -15.54 -8.63 18.80
C PRO A 160 -15.53 -7.35 17.95
N MET A 161 -14.37 -6.81 17.56
CA MET A 161 -14.27 -5.51 16.90
C MET A 161 -13.64 -5.62 15.51
N SER A 162 -13.99 -4.69 14.62
CA SER A 162 -13.16 -4.41 13.43
C SER A 162 -11.90 -3.64 13.82
N GLU A 163 -10.95 -3.49 12.90
CA GLU A 163 -9.72 -2.75 13.16
C GLU A 163 -9.99 -1.25 13.38
N ALA A 164 -10.92 -0.69 12.61
CA ALA A 164 -11.38 0.69 12.80
C ALA A 164 -12.03 0.88 14.18
N GLU A 165 -12.96 0.00 14.55
CA GLU A 165 -13.62 0.04 15.86
C GLU A 165 -12.61 -0.10 17.01
N PHE A 166 -11.63 -1.01 16.87
CA PHE A 166 -10.60 -1.21 17.88
C PHE A 166 -9.69 0.00 18.04
N LEU A 167 -9.34 0.68 16.95
CA LEU A 167 -8.52 1.89 17.03
C LEU A 167 -9.28 3.03 17.72
N ILE A 168 -10.55 3.24 17.37
CA ILE A 168 -11.39 4.24 18.06
C ILE A 168 -11.49 3.89 19.54
N TRP A 169 -11.81 2.62 19.87
CA TRP A 169 -11.89 2.16 21.25
C TRP A 169 -10.59 2.40 22.02
N SER A 170 -9.44 2.15 21.40
CA SER A 170 -8.15 2.29 22.07
C SER A 170 -7.84 3.74 22.47
N LEU A 171 -8.23 4.69 21.62
CA LEU A 171 -8.05 6.12 21.92
C LEU A 171 -9.15 6.66 22.83
N ASP A 172 -10.36 6.07 22.80
CA ASP A 172 -11.47 6.39 23.67
C ASP A 172 -11.22 6.09 25.16
N GLN A 173 -10.13 5.35 25.45
CA GLN A 173 -9.66 5.13 26.82
C GLN A 173 -8.99 6.37 27.43
N ARG A 174 -8.80 7.44 26.66
CA ARG A 174 -8.36 8.73 27.20
C ARG A 174 -9.54 9.45 27.87
N GLU A 175 -9.30 9.92 29.10
CA GLU A 175 -10.34 10.60 29.88
C GLU A 175 -10.57 12.05 29.43
N ASP A 176 -9.55 12.68 28.83
CA ASP A 176 -9.53 14.11 28.52
C ASP A 176 -9.89 14.38 27.04
N TRP A 177 -9.06 13.92 26.10
CA TRP A 177 -9.29 14.11 24.67
C TRP A 177 -8.46 13.13 23.83
N ALA A 178 -8.95 12.84 22.64
CA ALA A 178 -8.22 12.09 21.62
C ALA A 178 -8.59 12.56 20.21
N VAL A 179 -7.69 12.35 19.25
CA VAL A 179 -7.89 12.70 17.83
C VAL A 179 -7.41 11.53 16.95
N ILE A 180 -8.23 11.13 16.00
CA ILE A 180 -7.85 10.20 14.96
C ILE A 180 -7.87 10.94 13.62
N ILE A 181 -6.76 10.90 12.89
CA ILE A 181 -6.64 11.47 11.55
C ILE A 181 -6.53 10.32 10.57
N CYS A 182 -7.59 10.07 9.81
CA CYS A 182 -7.62 9.07 8.75
C CYS A 182 -7.20 9.69 7.42
N LEU A 183 -6.08 9.26 6.85
CA LEU A 183 -5.70 9.57 5.47
C LEU A 183 -6.30 8.49 4.57
N VAL A 184 -7.12 8.91 3.61
CA VAL A 184 -7.95 7.99 2.80
C VAL A 184 -7.68 8.22 1.34
N GLY A 185 -7.45 7.14 0.59
CA GLY A 185 -7.35 7.15 -0.87
C GLY A 185 -8.37 6.20 -1.48
N GLY A 186 -9.22 6.69 -2.40
CA GLY A 186 -10.20 5.84 -3.09
C GLY A 186 -9.57 4.88 -4.08
N GLY A 187 -10.19 3.71 -4.29
CA GLY A 187 -9.81 2.76 -5.32
C GLY A 187 -8.43 2.10 -5.16
N GLN A 188 -7.87 2.09 -3.95
CA GLN A 188 -6.57 1.49 -3.66
C GLN A 188 -6.64 0.25 -2.75
N GLU A 189 -7.83 -0.30 -2.54
CA GLU A 189 -8.01 -1.57 -1.85
C GLU A 189 -7.47 -2.70 -2.73
N ILE A 190 -6.47 -3.42 -2.23
CA ILE A 190 -5.78 -4.49 -2.96
C ILE A 190 -5.84 -5.86 -2.27
N ASN A 191 -6.47 -5.95 -1.10
CA ASN A 191 -6.57 -7.21 -0.34
C ASN A 191 -7.99 -7.50 0.12
N THR A 192 -8.33 -8.79 0.12
CA THR A 192 -9.58 -9.30 0.72
C THR A 192 -9.71 -8.93 2.19
N GLY A 193 -10.87 -8.42 2.58
CA GLY A 193 -11.19 -8.10 3.97
C GLY A 193 -10.71 -6.72 4.42
N GLU A 194 -10.37 -5.84 3.50
CA GLU A 194 -10.26 -4.39 3.74
C GLU A 194 -11.66 -3.80 3.81
N ALA A 195 -11.92 -2.97 4.84
CA ALA A 195 -13.29 -2.61 5.23
C ALA A 195 -13.78 -1.28 4.63
N GLY A 196 -12.88 -0.54 3.97
CA GLY A 196 -13.20 0.80 3.49
C GLY A 196 -13.46 1.81 4.62
N ILE A 197 -13.76 3.06 4.25
CA ILE A 197 -14.05 4.13 5.22
C ILE A 197 -15.41 3.94 5.90
N GLY A 198 -16.34 3.25 5.27
CA GLY A 198 -17.68 3.01 5.82
C GLY A 198 -17.66 2.29 7.18
N GLU A 199 -16.65 1.44 7.42
CA GLU A 199 -16.53 0.74 8.70
C GLU A 199 -16.19 1.67 9.86
N TRP A 200 -15.45 2.74 9.61
CA TRP A 200 -15.16 3.78 10.60
C TRP A 200 -16.44 4.50 11.04
N ILE A 201 -17.27 4.88 10.09
CA ILE A 201 -18.54 5.57 10.38
C ILE A 201 -19.52 4.63 11.07
N LYS A 202 -19.61 3.37 10.62
CA LYS A 202 -20.44 2.35 11.30
C LYS A 202 -20.02 2.15 12.76
N ALA A 203 -18.71 2.11 13.04
CA ALA A 203 -18.20 1.98 14.41
C ALA A 203 -18.61 3.18 15.27
N ILE A 204 -18.48 4.42 14.74
CA ILE A 204 -18.90 5.64 15.43
C ILE A 204 -20.41 5.60 15.71
N ASN A 205 -21.24 5.29 14.71
CA ASN A 205 -22.69 5.24 14.86
C ASN A 205 -23.15 4.17 15.86
N ALA A 206 -22.45 3.04 15.93
CA ALA A 206 -22.81 1.95 16.81
C ALA A 206 -22.44 2.21 18.28
N LYS A 207 -21.20 2.68 18.55
CA LYS A 207 -20.65 2.67 19.91
C LYS A 207 -20.03 3.99 20.38
N PHE A 208 -19.57 4.87 19.45
CA PHE A 208 -18.79 6.07 19.78
C PHE A 208 -19.50 7.36 19.36
N LYS A 209 -20.78 7.48 19.64
CA LYS A 209 -21.64 8.61 19.23
C LYS A 209 -21.21 9.96 19.82
N HIS A 210 -20.35 9.96 20.83
CA HIS A 210 -19.77 11.16 21.43
C HIS A 210 -18.58 11.73 20.65
N TRP A 211 -18.04 10.96 19.68
CA TRP A 211 -16.99 11.45 18.81
C TRP A 211 -17.54 12.42 17.77
N HIS A 212 -16.76 13.46 17.47
CA HIS A 212 -17.07 14.42 16.42
C HIS A 212 -16.33 14.07 15.12
N VAL A 213 -17.04 13.99 14.02
CA VAL A 213 -16.50 13.62 12.71
C VAL A 213 -16.28 14.86 11.87
N TYR A 214 -15.07 15.01 11.32
CA TYR A 214 -14.71 16.05 10.38
C TYR A 214 -14.34 15.42 9.04
N LEU A 215 -14.94 15.86 7.92
CA LEU A 215 -14.64 15.33 6.59
C LEU A 215 -14.71 16.40 5.51
N SER A 216 -14.14 16.06 4.35
CA SER A 216 -14.27 16.84 3.14
C SER A 216 -15.64 16.64 2.48
N HIS A 217 -16.20 17.69 1.89
CA HIS A 217 -17.38 17.57 1.02
C HIS A 217 -17.14 16.70 -0.22
N GLN A 218 -15.88 16.49 -0.60
CA GLN A 218 -15.51 15.75 -1.83
C GLN A 218 -15.38 14.24 -1.63
N LEU A 219 -15.64 13.72 -0.45
CA LEU A 219 -15.75 12.27 -0.19
C LEU A 219 -17.08 11.71 -0.76
N THR A 220 -17.38 12.05 -2.03
CA THR A 220 -18.67 11.74 -2.69
C THR A 220 -18.59 10.58 -3.68
N ASP A 221 -17.37 10.14 -4.01
CA ASP A 221 -17.16 9.14 -5.04
C ASP A 221 -17.76 7.79 -4.69
N GLN A 222 -18.29 7.10 -5.70
CA GLN A 222 -18.78 5.72 -5.60
C GLN A 222 -17.70 4.74 -5.09
N GLU A 223 -16.44 5.16 -5.10
CA GLU A 223 -15.31 4.41 -4.56
C GLU A 223 -15.34 4.32 -3.02
N TYR A 224 -16.07 5.23 -2.33
CA TYR A 224 -16.17 5.24 -0.88
C TYR A 224 -17.46 4.60 -0.39
N ALA A 225 -17.36 3.59 0.45
CA ALA A 225 -18.49 2.89 1.04
C ALA A 225 -19.54 2.45 0.02
N GLU A 226 -19.11 2.03 -1.18
CA GLU A 226 -19.99 1.61 -2.28
C GLU A 226 -21.04 2.67 -2.69
N GLY A 227 -20.73 3.95 -2.48
CA GLY A 227 -21.65 5.07 -2.74
C GLY A 227 -22.62 5.38 -1.59
N HIS A 228 -22.60 4.61 -0.50
CA HIS A 228 -23.53 4.76 0.64
C HIS A 228 -22.95 5.58 1.81
N LEU A 229 -21.85 6.28 1.60
CA LEU A 229 -21.21 7.05 2.69
C LEU A 229 -22.14 8.11 3.29
N TYR A 230 -22.90 8.82 2.45
CA TYR A 230 -23.82 9.86 2.92
C TYR A 230 -24.94 9.30 3.80
N GLU A 231 -25.52 8.18 3.44
CA GLU A 231 -26.57 7.52 4.24
C GLU A 231 -26.05 7.17 5.64
N LEU A 232 -24.79 6.69 5.73
CA LEU A 232 -24.15 6.40 7.00
C LEU A 232 -23.90 7.67 7.82
N LEU A 233 -23.58 8.79 7.16
CA LEU A 233 -23.30 10.06 7.81
C LEU A 233 -24.56 10.79 8.30
N GLU A 234 -25.72 10.55 7.68
CA GLU A 234 -27.03 11.05 8.18
C GLU A 234 -27.36 10.52 9.58
N GLU A 235 -26.89 9.31 9.90
CA GLU A 235 -27.06 8.70 11.22
C GLU A 235 -26.02 9.16 12.25
N THR A 236 -24.98 9.89 11.82
CA THR A 236 -23.88 10.30 12.69
C THR A 236 -24.25 11.58 13.46
N PRO A 237 -24.25 11.57 14.81
CA PRO A 237 -24.80 12.68 15.60
C PRO A 237 -24.04 14.00 15.43
N SER A 238 -22.76 13.98 15.13
CA SER A 238 -21.91 15.16 15.07
C SER A 238 -20.95 15.10 13.90
N VAL A 239 -21.29 15.82 12.82
CA VAL A 239 -20.52 15.87 11.58
C VAL A 239 -20.24 17.31 11.18
N THR A 240 -18.99 17.61 10.84
CA THR A 240 -18.60 18.91 10.28
C THR A 240 -17.84 18.70 8.97
N TYR A 241 -18.29 19.39 7.93
CA TYR A 241 -17.64 19.39 6.63
C TYR A 241 -16.65 20.54 6.48
N SER A 242 -15.50 20.28 5.88
CA SER A 242 -14.48 21.29 5.57
C SER A 242 -13.71 20.96 4.31
N ASP A 243 -13.66 21.88 3.36
CA ASP A 243 -12.90 21.72 2.12
C ASP A 243 -11.39 21.67 2.36
N ASN A 244 -10.91 22.20 3.48
CA ASN A 244 -9.51 22.13 3.88
C ASN A 244 -9.04 20.71 4.23
N LEU A 245 -9.95 19.75 4.34
CA LEU A 245 -9.64 18.35 4.59
C LEU A 245 -9.49 17.54 3.29
N HIS A 246 -9.62 18.19 2.13
CA HIS A 246 -9.39 17.56 0.85
C HIS A 246 -7.96 17.80 0.36
N LEU A 247 -7.23 16.71 0.11
CA LEU A 247 -5.89 16.77 -0.47
C LEU A 247 -6.02 16.80 -2.00
N SER A 248 -6.30 17.98 -2.56
CA SER A 248 -6.58 18.17 -3.99
C SER A 248 -5.32 18.18 -4.87
N VAL A 249 -4.16 18.47 -4.29
CA VAL A 249 -2.91 18.61 -5.07
C VAL A 249 -2.21 17.26 -5.16
N GLY A 250 -2.23 16.68 -6.34
CA GLY A 250 -1.47 15.46 -6.66
C GLY A 250 0.02 15.76 -6.83
N LEU A 251 0.83 15.48 -5.82
CA LEU A 251 2.28 15.69 -5.90
C LEU A 251 3.00 14.64 -6.75
N ARG A 252 2.38 13.47 -6.95
CA ARG A 252 2.99 12.33 -7.66
C ARG A 252 3.27 12.64 -9.12
N SER A 253 2.32 13.22 -9.80
CA SER A 253 2.41 13.56 -11.22
C SER A 253 2.19 15.04 -11.46
N PHE A 254 2.90 15.90 -10.71
CA PHE A 254 2.77 17.35 -10.85
C PHE A 254 3.03 17.87 -12.27
N ARG A 255 3.70 17.07 -13.11
CA ARG A 255 3.95 17.38 -14.54
C ARG A 255 2.82 16.91 -15.45
N ALA A 256 1.97 15.97 -14.99
CA ALA A 256 0.86 15.43 -15.78
C ALA A 256 -0.35 15.22 -14.87
N GLU A 257 -1.08 16.29 -14.58
CA GLU A 257 -2.28 16.24 -13.72
C GLU A 257 -3.36 15.31 -14.30
N SER A 258 -3.40 15.16 -15.64
CA SER A 258 -4.34 14.26 -16.33
C SER A 258 -3.91 12.78 -16.31
N TYR A 259 -2.72 12.43 -15.83
CA TYR A 259 -2.23 11.06 -15.84
C TYR A 259 -3.08 10.08 -15.01
N PRO A 260 -3.49 10.38 -13.77
CA PRO A 260 -4.41 9.52 -13.02
C PRO A 260 -5.75 9.29 -13.74
N ALA A 261 -6.28 10.33 -14.37
CA ALA A 261 -7.51 10.22 -15.18
C ALA A 261 -7.32 9.31 -16.41
N PHE A 262 -6.13 9.36 -17.04
CA PHE A 262 -5.77 8.41 -18.10
C PHE A 262 -5.79 6.97 -17.59
N ILE A 263 -5.13 6.68 -16.47
CA ILE A 263 -5.07 5.32 -15.90
C ILE A 263 -6.47 4.82 -15.53
N ASN A 264 -7.30 5.65 -14.92
CA ASN A 264 -8.68 5.29 -14.62
C ASN A 264 -9.48 4.98 -15.88
N SER A 265 -9.34 5.82 -16.93
CA SER A 265 -9.99 5.60 -18.21
C SER A 265 -9.51 4.35 -18.94
N LEU A 266 -8.20 4.06 -18.90
CA LEU A 266 -7.60 2.85 -19.44
C LEU A 266 -8.17 1.60 -18.76
N LEU A 267 -8.18 1.57 -17.42
CA LEU A 267 -8.62 0.39 -16.67
C LEU A 267 -10.14 0.17 -16.74
N SER A 268 -10.94 1.20 -17.02
CA SER A 268 -12.40 1.13 -17.17
C SER A 268 -12.89 1.02 -18.63
N PHE A 269 -12.00 0.85 -19.60
CA PHE A 269 -12.33 0.88 -21.03
C PHE A 269 -13.09 2.16 -21.47
N ASN A 270 -12.83 3.28 -20.81
CA ASN A 270 -13.45 4.53 -21.17
C ASN A 270 -12.89 5.03 -22.52
N PRO A 271 -13.76 5.35 -23.50
CA PRO A 271 -13.33 5.82 -24.84
C PRO A 271 -12.46 7.09 -24.79
N ASN A 272 -12.53 7.87 -23.70
CA ASN A 272 -11.71 9.07 -23.54
C ASN A 272 -10.23 8.77 -23.27
N ALA A 273 -9.83 7.53 -22.98
CA ALA A 273 -8.45 7.18 -22.66
C ALA A 273 -7.46 7.64 -23.75
N SER A 274 -7.77 7.40 -25.02
CA SER A 274 -6.91 7.81 -26.15
C SER A 274 -6.76 9.33 -26.23
N SER A 275 -7.84 10.10 -26.02
CA SER A 275 -7.79 11.56 -26.08
C SER A 275 -6.98 12.16 -24.94
N ILE A 276 -7.12 11.60 -23.72
CA ILE A 276 -6.33 12.03 -22.55
C ILE A 276 -4.85 11.72 -22.79
N LEU A 277 -4.53 10.53 -23.30
CA LEU A 277 -3.13 10.17 -23.62
C LEU A 277 -2.54 11.09 -24.69
N ALA A 278 -3.30 11.42 -25.73
CA ALA A 278 -2.87 12.35 -26.78
C ALA A 278 -2.56 13.75 -26.22
N GLU A 279 -3.34 14.22 -25.25
CA GLU A 279 -3.06 15.48 -24.56
C GLU A 279 -1.77 15.42 -23.74
N ILE A 280 -1.56 14.37 -22.95
CA ILE A 280 -0.32 14.14 -22.17
C ILE A 280 0.89 14.15 -23.11
N LYS A 281 0.82 13.46 -24.23
CA LYS A 281 1.90 13.42 -25.23
C LYS A 281 2.14 14.79 -25.86
N ARG A 282 1.09 15.50 -26.22
CA ARG A 282 1.20 16.85 -26.83
C ARG A 282 1.93 17.82 -25.90
N LYS A 283 1.72 17.73 -24.60
CA LYS A 283 2.39 18.55 -23.61
C LYS A 283 3.82 18.07 -23.29
N ASN A 284 4.17 16.87 -23.73
CA ASN A 284 5.46 16.19 -23.44
C ASN A 284 5.84 16.17 -21.95
N GLU A 285 4.82 15.98 -21.11
CA GLU A 285 4.96 16.10 -19.66
C GLU A 285 5.32 14.77 -19.00
N TYR A 286 4.81 13.65 -19.56
CA TYR A 286 4.93 12.33 -18.95
C TYR A 286 4.95 11.23 -20.03
N PRO A 287 6.12 10.63 -20.35
CA PRO A 287 6.21 9.53 -21.30
C PRO A 287 5.53 8.28 -20.75
N VAL A 288 4.59 7.74 -21.52
CA VAL A 288 3.95 6.44 -21.31
C VAL A 288 4.23 5.56 -22.52
N LEU A 289 5.07 4.57 -22.34
CA LEU A 289 5.60 3.75 -23.42
C LEU A 289 5.16 2.30 -23.30
N LEU A 290 5.21 1.57 -24.40
CA LEU A 290 4.85 0.16 -24.49
C LEU A 290 6.00 -0.64 -25.08
N THR A 291 6.24 -1.85 -24.59
CA THR A 291 7.22 -2.76 -25.16
C THR A 291 6.85 -4.21 -24.91
N ARG A 292 7.37 -5.10 -25.72
CA ARG A 292 7.34 -6.56 -25.49
C ARG A 292 8.69 -7.11 -24.99
N ASP A 293 9.70 -6.26 -24.94
CA ASP A 293 11.07 -6.62 -24.61
C ASP A 293 11.51 -5.94 -23.31
N ILE A 294 11.74 -6.73 -22.28
CA ILE A 294 12.19 -6.24 -20.97
C ILE A 294 13.56 -5.55 -21.03
N GLU A 295 14.45 -5.97 -21.94
CA GLU A 295 15.77 -5.35 -22.09
C GLU A 295 15.65 -3.94 -22.70
N LYS A 296 14.71 -3.70 -23.59
CA LYS A 296 14.39 -2.35 -24.07
C LYS A 296 13.86 -1.48 -22.94
N ALA A 297 12.97 -2.01 -22.09
CA ALA A 297 12.49 -1.29 -20.92
C ALA A 297 13.62 -0.96 -19.94
N ARG A 298 14.51 -1.92 -19.63
CA ARG A 298 15.68 -1.70 -18.76
C ARG A 298 16.61 -0.63 -19.32
N ARG A 299 16.86 -0.65 -20.62
CA ARG A 299 17.69 0.35 -21.30
C ARG A 299 17.07 1.75 -21.20
N TRP A 300 15.80 1.87 -21.52
CA TRP A 300 15.08 3.13 -21.41
C TRP A 300 15.13 3.71 -19.99
N LEU A 301 14.91 2.89 -18.96
CA LEU A 301 14.99 3.32 -17.56
C LEU A 301 16.39 3.85 -17.21
N ARG A 302 17.47 3.18 -17.67
CA ARG A 302 18.85 3.63 -17.45
C ARG A 302 19.16 4.93 -18.15
N GLU A 303 18.61 5.15 -19.34
CA GLU A 303 18.80 6.36 -20.13
C GLU A 303 18.05 7.57 -19.56
N MET A 304 16.87 7.34 -18.99
CA MET A 304 16.04 8.40 -18.40
C MET A 304 16.53 8.85 -17.04
N ALA A 305 16.97 7.95 -16.19
CA ALA A 305 17.34 8.25 -14.81
C ALA A 305 18.67 9.01 -14.70
N ARG A 306 18.60 10.20 -14.14
CA ARG A 306 19.77 11.09 -13.93
C ARG A 306 19.99 11.39 -12.45
N GLY A 307 21.25 11.50 -12.07
CA GLY A 307 21.61 11.88 -10.70
C GLY A 307 21.09 10.89 -9.65
N THR A 308 20.24 11.36 -8.75
CA THR A 308 19.64 10.59 -7.65
C THR A 308 18.27 10.04 -7.99
N GLN A 309 17.81 10.15 -9.24
CA GLN A 309 16.52 9.61 -9.65
C GLN A 309 16.49 8.09 -9.51
N GLN A 310 15.34 7.60 -9.05
CA GLN A 310 15.11 6.18 -8.81
C GLN A 310 14.30 5.56 -9.93
N THR A 311 14.73 4.37 -10.33
CA THR A 311 14.02 3.51 -11.28
C THR A 311 13.70 2.18 -10.65
N GLY A 312 12.73 1.46 -11.18
CA GLY A 312 12.42 0.11 -10.68
C GLY A 312 11.48 -0.67 -11.58
N ILE A 313 11.51 -1.99 -11.39
CA ILE A 313 10.59 -2.92 -12.04
C ILE A 313 9.48 -3.27 -11.06
N LEU A 314 8.24 -3.15 -11.53
CA LEU A 314 7.03 -3.37 -10.75
C LEU A 314 6.21 -4.50 -11.37
N ILE A 315 5.66 -5.38 -10.54
CA ILE A 315 4.90 -6.55 -10.96
C ILE A 315 3.69 -6.76 -10.04
N THR A 316 2.72 -7.58 -10.47
CA THR A 316 1.66 -8.02 -9.57
C THR A 316 2.12 -9.21 -8.72
N LYS A 317 1.64 -9.31 -7.49
CA LYS A 317 1.85 -10.47 -6.63
C LYS A 317 1.26 -11.75 -7.23
N ALA A 318 0.17 -11.63 -7.99
CA ALA A 318 -0.50 -12.75 -8.64
C ALA A 318 0.38 -13.44 -9.69
N ALA A 319 1.36 -12.74 -10.20
CA ALA A 319 2.18 -13.11 -11.35
C ALA A 319 3.64 -13.32 -10.98
N SER A 320 3.96 -14.15 -10.00
CA SER A 320 5.33 -14.40 -9.51
C SER A 320 6.19 -15.26 -10.45
N ARG A 321 6.00 -15.22 -11.79
CA ARG A 321 6.65 -16.10 -12.78
C ARG A 321 7.58 -15.39 -13.75
N TYR A 322 8.37 -14.46 -13.25
CA TYR A 322 9.21 -13.62 -14.11
C TYR A 322 10.65 -14.07 -14.23
N GLN A 323 11.06 -15.18 -13.58
CA GLN A 323 12.41 -15.71 -13.71
C GLN A 323 12.87 -15.96 -15.17
N PRO A 324 12.00 -16.44 -16.10
CA PRO A 324 12.37 -16.54 -17.52
C PRO A 324 12.70 -15.21 -18.20
N LEU A 325 12.30 -14.07 -17.58
CA LEU A 325 12.64 -12.71 -18.03
C LEU A 325 13.84 -12.13 -17.24
N ALA A 326 14.58 -12.97 -16.52
CA ALA A 326 15.66 -12.56 -15.62
C ALA A 326 15.20 -11.47 -14.63
N ILE A 327 14.01 -11.63 -14.08
CA ILE A 327 13.45 -10.76 -13.03
C ILE A 327 13.31 -11.62 -11.78
N ASN A 328 13.96 -11.19 -10.71
CA ASN A 328 13.80 -11.75 -9.38
C ASN A 328 12.74 -10.97 -8.61
N VAL A 329 11.80 -11.68 -7.98
CA VAL A 329 10.76 -11.07 -7.14
C VAL A 329 11.24 -11.11 -5.70
N ILE A 330 11.50 -9.97 -5.11
CA ILE A 330 11.93 -9.91 -3.73
C ILE A 330 10.75 -10.06 -2.78
N GLU A 331 10.99 -10.66 -1.63
CA GLU A 331 10.02 -10.82 -0.54
C GLU A 331 10.60 -10.28 0.77
N GLY A 332 9.72 -9.83 1.64
CA GLY A 332 10.05 -9.34 2.98
C GLY A 332 10.38 -7.85 3.04
N ASP A 333 10.13 -7.28 4.22
CA ASP A 333 10.25 -5.84 4.46
C ASP A 333 11.71 -5.37 4.36
N ASP A 334 12.66 -6.15 4.88
CA ASP A 334 14.10 -5.80 4.86
C ASP A 334 14.64 -5.72 3.44
N ASN A 335 14.23 -6.64 2.55
CA ASN A 335 14.62 -6.60 1.15
C ASN A 335 14.02 -5.38 0.44
N THR A 336 12.78 -5.01 0.75
CA THR A 336 12.14 -3.79 0.22
C THR A 336 12.89 -2.54 0.67
N VAL A 337 13.37 -2.50 1.91
CA VAL A 337 14.20 -1.40 2.43
C VAL A 337 15.49 -1.24 1.60
N HIS A 338 16.20 -2.33 1.34
CA HIS A 338 17.41 -2.29 0.50
C HIS A 338 17.08 -1.87 -0.94
N TRP A 339 16.05 -2.46 -1.52
CA TRP A 339 15.62 -2.14 -2.88
C TRP A 339 15.32 -0.64 -3.05
N PHE A 340 14.67 -0.02 -2.06
CA PHE A 340 14.24 1.36 -2.16
C PHE A 340 15.29 2.38 -1.69
N LEU A 341 16.10 2.07 -0.67
CA LEU A 341 16.98 3.05 -0.03
C LEU A 341 18.45 2.97 -0.46
N GLU A 342 18.88 1.87 -1.09
CA GLU A 342 20.26 1.75 -1.51
C GLU A 342 20.51 2.49 -2.84
N ASP A 343 21.74 2.92 -3.02
CA ASP A 343 22.14 3.66 -4.23
C ASP A 343 22.45 2.73 -5.42
N LYS A 344 22.76 3.32 -6.56
CA LYS A 344 23.03 2.60 -7.83
C LYS A 344 24.20 1.61 -7.78
N THR A 345 25.04 1.65 -6.76
CA THR A 345 26.22 0.77 -6.62
C THR A 345 25.90 -0.51 -5.87
N ASP A 346 24.78 -0.56 -5.17
CA ASP A 346 24.30 -1.77 -4.49
C ASP A 346 23.44 -2.61 -5.44
N VAL A 347 23.76 -3.89 -5.58
CA VAL A 347 23.03 -4.83 -6.44
C VAL A 347 21.58 -5.04 -6.03
N ARG A 348 21.24 -4.75 -4.77
CA ARG A 348 19.88 -4.84 -4.24
C ARG A 348 19.03 -3.61 -4.54
N SER A 349 19.64 -2.54 -5.05
CA SER A 349 18.94 -1.30 -5.37
C SER A 349 17.96 -1.47 -6.53
N SER A 350 16.83 -0.80 -6.45
CA SER A 350 15.84 -0.71 -7.55
C SER A 350 16.46 -0.26 -8.87
N ASN A 351 17.50 0.56 -8.81
CA ASN A 351 18.23 1.07 -9.98
C ASN A 351 19.05 0.00 -10.71
N TYR A 352 19.30 -1.15 -10.08
CA TYR A 352 20.00 -2.27 -10.72
C TYR A 352 19.14 -2.98 -11.76
N LEU A 353 17.80 -2.92 -11.58
CA LEU A 353 16.77 -3.43 -12.51
C LEU A 353 16.79 -4.96 -12.71
N GLU A 354 17.25 -5.71 -11.73
CA GLU A 354 17.17 -7.18 -11.68
C GLU A 354 16.06 -7.65 -10.75
N ASP A 355 15.90 -6.93 -9.64
CA ASP A 355 14.87 -7.18 -8.64
C ASP A 355 13.61 -6.37 -8.91
N ALA A 356 12.45 -7.03 -8.74
CA ALA A 356 11.15 -6.39 -8.84
C ALA A 356 10.37 -6.49 -7.54
N VAL A 357 9.49 -5.52 -7.31
CA VAL A 357 8.59 -5.46 -6.18
C VAL A 357 7.12 -5.51 -6.63
N THR A 358 6.28 -5.98 -5.72
CA THR A 358 4.84 -6.10 -5.95
C THR A 358 4.09 -4.83 -5.55
N GLU A 359 2.81 -4.75 -5.92
CA GLU A 359 1.89 -3.68 -5.50
C GLU A 359 1.86 -3.48 -4.00
N ILE A 360 2.00 -4.54 -3.21
CA ILE A 360 1.99 -4.47 -1.73
C ILE A 360 3.24 -3.76 -1.21
N GLN A 361 4.39 -4.04 -1.82
CA GLN A 361 5.67 -3.50 -1.40
C GLN A 361 5.86 -2.03 -1.85
N VAL A 362 5.37 -1.68 -3.05
CA VAL A 362 5.55 -0.34 -3.61
C VAL A 362 4.43 0.63 -3.21
N GLN A 363 3.35 0.15 -2.59
CA GLN A 363 2.28 1.02 -2.14
C GLN A 363 2.79 2.01 -1.08
N GLY A 364 2.52 3.30 -1.28
CA GLY A 364 3.06 4.39 -0.47
C GLY A 364 4.49 4.83 -0.86
N LEU A 365 5.21 4.04 -1.69
CA LEU A 365 6.50 4.41 -2.24
C LEU A 365 6.35 4.95 -3.67
N GLU A 366 7.29 5.77 -4.10
CA GLU A 366 7.28 6.39 -5.43
C GLU A 366 8.65 6.27 -6.08
N LEU A 367 8.65 6.08 -7.39
CA LEU A 367 9.84 6.06 -8.23
C LEU A 367 9.80 7.26 -9.19
N ASP A 368 10.95 7.67 -9.71
CA ASP A 368 10.96 8.67 -10.76
C ASP A 368 10.51 8.06 -12.10
N TYR A 369 11.04 6.90 -12.44
CA TYR A 369 10.63 6.13 -13.63
C TYR A 369 10.41 4.67 -13.25
N ALA A 370 9.42 4.04 -13.86
CA ALA A 370 9.13 2.63 -13.60
C ALA A 370 8.89 1.82 -14.87
N CYS A 371 9.18 0.53 -14.78
CA CYS A 371 8.67 -0.47 -15.71
C CYS A 371 7.62 -1.31 -14.99
N VAL A 372 6.39 -1.30 -15.48
CA VAL A 372 5.36 -2.25 -15.05
C VAL A 372 5.35 -3.43 -16.00
N VAL A 373 5.70 -4.61 -15.48
CA VAL A 373 5.58 -5.84 -16.26
C VAL A 373 4.18 -6.40 -16.05
N TRP A 374 3.38 -6.32 -17.10
CA TRP A 374 2.00 -6.78 -17.09
C TRP A 374 1.95 -8.27 -17.44
N ASP A 375 1.40 -9.08 -16.56
CA ASP A 375 1.28 -10.53 -16.79
C ASP A 375 -0.14 -10.94 -17.22
N ALA A 376 -0.32 -12.22 -17.38
CA ALA A 376 -1.53 -12.86 -17.87
C ALA A 376 -2.62 -13.08 -16.79
N ASP A 377 -2.50 -12.47 -15.64
CA ASP A 377 -3.50 -12.50 -14.56
C ASP A 377 -4.70 -11.60 -14.87
N VAL A 378 -4.48 -10.45 -15.50
CA VAL A 378 -5.53 -9.55 -16.01
C VAL A 378 -5.33 -9.39 -17.50
N ARG A 379 -6.28 -9.85 -18.31
CA ARG A 379 -6.19 -9.89 -19.77
C ARG A 379 -7.31 -9.10 -20.41
N CYS A 380 -6.98 -8.35 -21.45
CA CYS A 380 -7.97 -7.74 -22.29
C CYS A 380 -8.60 -8.78 -23.23
N ASN A 381 -9.91 -8.88 -23.21
CA ASN A 381 -10.68 -9.65 -24.18
C ASN A 381 -11.66 -8.71 -24.90
N SER A 382 -11.20 -8.15 -26.00
CA SER A 382 -11.94 -7.18 -26.83
C SER A 382 -12.30 -5.88 -26.09
N ASP A 383 -13.30 -5.87 -25.23
CA ASP A 383 -13.89 -4.70 -24.58
C ASP A 383 -14.00 -4.79 -23.06
N HIS A 384 -13.46 -5.86 -22.48
CA HIS A 384 -13.48 -6.07 -21.04
C HIS A 384 -12.25 -6.82 -20.52
N TRP A 385 -12.00 -6.70 -19.21
CA TRP A 385 -10.96 -7.45 -18.52
C TRP A 385 -11.46 -8.84 -18.13
N THR A 386 -10.62 -9.84 -18.34
CA THR A 386 -10.78 -11.19 -17.81
C THR A 386 -9.69 -11.44 -16.78
N TYR A 387 -10.06 -12.13 -15.69
CA TYR A 387 -9.23 -12.27 -14.50
C TYR A 387 -8.88 -13.74 -14.30
N HIS A 388 -7.61 -13.99 -14.04
CA HIS A 388 -7.09 -15.36 -13.95
C HIS A 388 -6.10 -15.47 -12.78
N LYS A 389 -6.15 -16.59 -12.08
CA LYS A 389 -5.19 -16.93 -11.05
C LYS A 389 -4.34 -18.11 -11.48
N LEU A 390 -3.05 -18.05 -11.16
CA LEU A 390 -2.14 -19.14 -11.42
C LEU A 390 -2.35 -20.25 -10.39
N SER A 391 -2.72 -21.44 -10.84
CA SER A 391 -2.91 -22.63 -10.00
C SER A 391 -1.70 -23.54 -10.15
N ILE A 392 -0.98 -23.76 -9.06
CA ILE A 392 0.16 -24.68 -9.00
C ILE A 392 -0.33 -25.97 -8.33
N LYS A 393 -0.57 -27.03 -9.11
CA LYS A 393 -0.87 -28.34 -8.56
C LYS A 393 0.43 -29.10 -8.31
N LYS A 394 0.69 -29.43 -7.06
CA LYS A 394 1.73 -30.39 -6.71
C LYS A 394 1.20 -31.78 -7.04
N GLN A 395 1.55 -32.31 -8.20
CA GLN A 395 1.19 -33.67 -8.57
C GLN A 395 2.33 -34.62 -8.19
N TRP A 396 2.03 -35.55 -7.28
CA TRP A 396 2.97 -36.62 -6.95
C TRP A 396 3.01 -37.61 -8.11
N SER A 397 4.19 -37.81 -8.72
CA SER A 397 4.41 -38.86 -9.73
C SER A 397 5.30 -39.94 -9.14
N PRO A 398 4.96 -41.26 -9.34
CA PRO A 398 5.79 -42.36 -8.88
C PRO A 398 7.21 -42.41 -9.50
N SER A 399 7.45 -41.66 -10.56
CA SER A 399 8.73 -41.62 -11.29
C SER A 399 9.68 -40.51 -10.82
N SER A 400 9.60 -40.05 -9.58
CA SER A 400 10.52 -39.10 -8.92
C SER A 400 10.78 -37.74 -9.62
N THR A 401 10.07 -37.40 -10.67
CA THR A 401 10.14 -36.09 -11.32
C THR A 401 8.94 -35.23 -10.93
N TRP A 402 9.16 -34.29 -10.02
CA TRP A 402 8.20 -33.26 -9.70
C TRP A 402 8.01 -32.35 -10.92
N LYS A 403 6.93 -32.53 -11.67
CA LYS A 403 6.48 -31.55 -12.65
C LYS A 403 5.33 -30.78 -12.02
N PRO A 404 5.52 -29.50 -11.66
CA PRO A 404 4.41 -28.68 -11.23
C PRO A 404 3.47 -28.48 -12.43
N ASN A 405 2.25 -29.01 -12.33
CA ASN A 405 1.22 -28.70 -13.31
C ASN A 405 0.68 -27.30 -12.98
N THR A 406 1.18 -26.31 -13.69
CA THR A 406 0.82 -24.90 -13.51
C THR A 406 -0.14 -24.52 -14.61
N GLU A 407 -1.31 -24.01 -14.25
CA GLU A 407 -2.35 -23.60 -15.19
C GLU A 407 -3.02 -22.29 -14.75
N TRP A 408 -3.44 -21.47 -15.70
CA TRP A 408 -4.30 -20.33 -15.42
C TRP A 408 -5.75 -20.79 -15.23
N LYS A 409 -6.38 -20.37 -14.15
CA LYS A 409 -7.80 -20.60 -13.87
C LYS A 409 -8.54 -19.26 -13.80
N PRO A 410 -9.75 -19.17 -14.36
CA PRO A 410 -10.56 -17.97 -14.20
C PRO A 410 -10.76 -17.63 -12.71
N GLU A 411 -10.61 -16.36 -12.35
CA GLU A 411 -11.05 -15.84 -11.06
C GLU A 411 -12.51 -15.41 -11.19
N THR A 412 -13.38 -16.03 -10.40
CA THR A 412 -14.83 -15.82 -10.45
C THR A 412 -15.36 -14.97 -9.31
N ASN A 413 -14.54 -14.74 -8.28
CA ASN A 413 -14.92 -13.88 -7.17
C ASN A 413 -14.77 -12.41 -7.59
N VAL A 414 -15.87 -11.67 -7.61
CA VAL A 414 -15.92 -10.26 -8.05
C VAL A 414 -15.03 -9.36 -7.19
N GLU A 415 -14.95 -9.61 -5.90
CA GLU A 415 -14.10 -8.87 -4.98
C GLU A 415 -12.62 -9.06 -5.33
N ASN A 416 -12.20 -10.32 -5.59
CA ASN A 416 -10.83 -10.60 -6.02
C ASN A 416 -10.51 -9.96 -7.39
N GLN A 417 -11.46 -9.94 -8.33
CA GLN A 417 -11.31 -9.26 -9.62
C GLN A 417 -11.06 -7.77 -9.44
N LYS A 418 -11.81 -7.12 -8.55
CA LYS A 418 -11.61 -5.72 -8.18
C LYS A 418 -10.19 -5.48 -7.62
N TYR A 419 -9.74 -6.34 -6.72
CA TYR A 419 -8.38 -6.22 -6.16
C TYR A 419 -7.28 -6.41 -7.21
N MET A 420 -7.43 -7.36 -8.14
CA MET A 420 -6.47 -7.55 -9.23
C MET A 420 -6.37 -6.31 -10.10
N LEU A 421 -7.50 -5.69 -10.45
CA LEU A 421 -7.49 -4.46 -11.24
C LEU A 421 -6.88 -3.28 -10.47
N ASN A 422 -7.19 -3.16 -9.18
CA ASN A 422 -6.60 -2.14 -8.31
C ASN A 422 -5.09 -2.33 -8.12
N ALA A 423 -4.58 -3.57 -8.13
CA ALA A 423 -3.14 -3.83 -8.12
C ALA A 423 -2.45 -3.16 -9.32
N TYR A 424 -3.00 -3.30 -10.53
CA TYR A 424 -2.49 -2.58 -11.70
C TYR A 424 -2.65 -1.06 -11.58
N ARG A 425 -3.76 -0.56 -11.02
CA ARG A 425 -3.91 0.88 -10.74
C ARG A 425 -2.79 1.39 -9.84
N VAL A 426 -2.47 0.65 -8.77
CA VAL A 426 -1.37 0.99 -7.87
C VAL A 426 -0.04 1.00 -8.62
N LEU A 427 0.30 -0.05 -9.37
CA LEU A 427 1.57 -0.16 -10.08
C LEU A 427 1.74 0.94 -11.14
N LEU A 428 0.72 1.17 -11.95
CA LEU A 428 0.73 2.17 -13.03
C LEU A 428 0.86 3.61 -12.52
N THR A 429 0.50 3.88 -11.26
CA THR A 429 0.56 5.22 -10.65
C THR A 429 1.77 5.46 -9.76
N ARG A 430 2.77 4.56 -9.73
CA ARG A 430 3.95 4.71 -8.84
C ARG A 430 5.07 5.57 -9.42
N ALA A 431 5.12 5.73 -10.73
CA ALA A 431 6.13 6.56 -11.37
C ALA A 431 5.72 8.05 -11.37
N ARG A 432 6.68 8.94 -11.09
CA ARG A 432 6.45 10.40 -11.03
C ARG A 432 6.73 11.12 -12.34
N GLN A 433 7.63 10.56 -13.18
CA GLN A 433 8.15 11.25 -14.34
C GLN A 433 7.99 10.48 -15.64
N GLY A 434 7.71 9.18 -15.58
CA GLY A 434 7.45 8.39 -16.79
C GLY A 434 7.37 6.90 -16.52
N LEU A 435 6.70 6.21 -17.40
CA LEU A 435 6.38 4.79 -17.28
C LEU A 435 6.61 4.06 -18.59
N VAL A 436 7.14 2.83 -18.52
CA VAL A 436 7.09 1.87 -19.61
C VAL A 436 6.27 0.64 -19.16
N ILE A 437 5.32 0.23 -19.97
CA ILE A 437 4.54 -0.98 -19.75
C ILE A 437 5.17 -2.08 -20.60
N CYS A 438 5.63 -3.14 -19.97
CA CYS A 438 6.21 -4.31 -20.64
C CYS A 438 5.19 -5.44 -20.62
N ILE A 439 4.70 -5.83 -21.79
CA ILE A 439 3.83 -7.00 -21.96
C ILE A 439 4.64 -8.07 -22.70
N PRO A 440 5.04 -9.17 -22.03
CA PRO A 440 5.88 -10.20 -22.65
C PRO A 440 5.29 -10.74 -23.95
N ALA A 441 6.16 -11.09 -24.90
CA ALA A 441 5.70 -11.71 -26.16
C ALA A 441 5.16 -13.13 -25.97
N GLY A 442 5.39 -13.72 -24.80
CA GLY A 442 5.05 -15.10 -24.55
C GLY A 442 6.13 -16.08 -25.04
N ASN A 443 5.82 -17.37 -25.01
CA ASN A 443 6.70 -18.42 -25.48
C ASN A 443 5.89 -19.37 -26.38
N SER A 444 6.25 -19.43 -27.64
CA SER A 444 5.67 -20.33 -28.66
C SER A 444 6.49 -21.58 -28.92
N ASN A 445 7.59 -21.79 -28.17
CA ASN A 445 8.43 -22.97 -28.32
C ASN A 445 7.66 -24.25 -28.00
N LEU A 446 7.98 -25.30 -28.75
CA LEU A 446 7.42 -26.60 -28.55
C LEU A 446 8.47 -27.56 -28.03
N THR A 447 8.05 -28.52 -27.20
CA THR A 447 8.85 -29.66 -26.83
C THR A 447 9.07 -30.56 -28.05
N PRO A 448 10.03 -31.50 -28.01
CA PRO A 448 10.23 -32.50 -29.10
C PRO A 448 8.96 -33.29 -29.44
N GLU A 449 8.04 -33.43 -28.49
CA GLU A 449 6.75 -34.13 -28.65
C GLU A 449 5.64 -33.20 -29.23
N GLY A 450 5.94 -31.94 -29.51
CA GLY A 450 5.02 -30.96 -30.10
C GLY A 450 4.08 -30.26 -29.12
N PHE A 451 4.31 -30.34 -27.82
CA PHE A 451 3.56 -29.59 -26.81
C PHE A 451 4.24 -28.24 -26.48
N PRO A 452 3.50 -27.24 -26.07
CA PRO A 452 4.12 -26.00 -25.58
C PRO A 452 5.11 -26.26 -24.43
N GLU A 453 6.31 -25.69 -24.52
CA GLU A 453 7.29 -25.73 -23.41
C GLU A 453 6.71 -25.10 -22.10
N ASP A 454 5.96 -24.02 -22.24
CA ASP A 454 5.25 -23.37 -21.14
C ASP A 454 3.84 -22.95 -21.59
N SER A 455 2.86 -23.79 -21.32
CA SER A 455 1.45 -23.52 -21.65
C SER A 455 0.85 -22.34 -20.91
N THR A 456 1.53 -21.80 -19.91
CA THR A 456 1.06 -20.63 -19.14
C THR A 456 1.58 -19.31 -19.69
N ARG A 457 2.45 -19.38 -20.71
CA ARG A 457 3.05 -18.19 -21.33
C ARG A 457 2.86 -18.15 -22.85
N LEU A 458 1.79 -18.74 -23.33
CA LEU A 458 1.46 -18.67 -24.75
C LEU A 458 1.23 -17.20 -25.20
N PRO A 459 1.63 -16.83 -26.42
CA PRO A 459 1.45 -15.45 -26.92
C PRO A 459 0.02 -14.92 -26.81
N GLU A 460 -0.97 -15.76 -27.10
CA GLU A 460 -2.40 -15.38 -27.07
C GLU A 460 -2.89 -14.89 -25.70
N VAL A 461 -2.22 -15.23 -24.61
CA VAL A 461 -2.62 -14.75 -23.28
C VAL A 461 -2.16 -13.30 -23.01
N PHE A 462 -1.24 -12.80 -23.81
CA PHE A 462 -0.68 -11.46 -23.73
C PHE A 462 -1.14 -10.53 -24.85
N ASP A 463 -1.38 -11.07 -26.03
CA ASP A 463 -1.59 -10.29 -27.26
C ASP A 463 -2.81 -9.38 -27.17
N GLY A 464 -3.92 -9.83 -26.61
CA GLY A 464 -5.13 -9.01 -26.45
C GLY A 464 -4.88 -7.74 -25.64
N THR A 465 -4.12 -7.84 -24.54
CA THR A 465 -3.77 -6.69 -23.69
C THR A 465 -2.79 -5.75 -24.41
N TYR A 466 -1.81 -6.31 -25.11
CA TYR A 466 -0.86 -5.53 -25.89
C TYR A 466 -1.55 -4.71 -26.99
N GLU A 467 -2.40 -5.34 -27.80
CA GLU A 467 -3.13 -4.68 -28.88
C GLU A 467 -4.10 -3.60 -28.36
N TYR A 468 -4.76 -3.87 -27.24
CA TYR A 468 -5.59 -2.86 -26.58
C TYR A 468 -4.78 -1.62 -26.21
N LEU A 469 -3.66 -1.78 -25.50
CA LEU A 469 -2.81 -0.66 -25.09
C LEU A 469 -2.24 0.09 -26.31
N LYS A 470 -1.84 -0.63 -27.35
CA LYS A 470 -1.37 -0.06 -28.60
C LYS A 470 -2.47 0.76 -29.31
N SER A 471 -3.71 0.26 -29.30
CA SER A 471 -4.87 0.96 -29.89
C SER A 471 -5.20 2.27 -29.21
N LEU A 472 -4.89 2.42 -27.92
CA LEU A 472 -5.02 3.69 -27.19
C LEU A 472 -3.99 4.74 -27.66
N GLY A 473 -2.97 4.33 -28.41
CA GLY A 473 -1.94 5.18 -28.94
C GLY A 473 -0.64 5.20 -28.09
N LEU A 474 -0.38 4.20 -27.22
CA LEU A 474 0.91 4.10 -26.56
C LEU A 474 2.02 3.92 -27.60
N GLU A 475 3.13 4.63 -27.39
CA GLU A 475 4.31 4.55 -28.27
C GLU A 475 5.14 3.31 -27.93
N GLU A 476 5.52 2.58 -28.95
CA GLU A 476 6.30 1.35 -28.83
C GLU A 476 7.81 1.65 -28.89
N ILE A 477 8.58 1.03 -27.99
CA ILE A 477 10.05 1.09 -27.98
C ILE A 477 10.71 -0.27 -28.20
#